data_e93836f5255ce5f62c772d73ade164d5
#
_entry.id   e93836f5255ce5f62c772d73ade164d5
#
_cell.length_a   1.000
_cell.length_b   1.000
_cell.length_c   1.000
_cell.angle_alpha   90.00
_cell.angle_beta   90.00
_cell.angle_gamma   90.00
#
_symmetry.space_group_name_H-M   'P 1'
#
loop_
_entity.id
_entity.type
_entity.pdbx_description
1 polymer ?
#
loop_
_entity_poly.entity_id
_entity_poly.type
_entity_poly.pdbx_seq_one_letter_code
_entity_poly.pdbx_strand_id
1 'polypeptide(L)'
;MIGDEVPAVVIDIGSATCKAGIGGEEVPTAVLLSIAGRPKATSCSIGDDRKSIFIGDDIPKNRYRALFQLRHIIERGMITDWEAMEKLWREMYFNELRVLPQEHNCLLSEAPLTPKADREKMIEVIFDVFNVPNFYVANQGVLSLYASGRLTGIALDIGDGVCHSVPVYEGYSLNHTILRIDLAGKEITDCLVKLMKETGNSFSTSAEREIVRDMKEKTCFVALDFDQAKKEAEQSS
;
A
#
# COMPACT_ATOMS: atom_id res chain seq x y z
N MET A 1 -31.81 -22.74 8.96
CA MET A 1 -30.39 -22.95 9.33
C MET A 1 -29.61 -22.03 8.40
N ILE A 2 -29.12 -20.91 8.93
CA ILE A 2 -28.14 -20.08 8.25
C ILE A 2 -26.89 -20.95 8.31
N GLY A 3 -26.47 -21.54 7.16
CA GLY A 3 -25.22 -22.28 7.13
C GLY A 3 -24.10 -21.36 7.58
N ASP A 4 -23.11 -21.89 8.30
CA ASP A 4 -21.91 -21.17 8.67
C ASP A 4 -21.23 -20.73 7.36
N GLU A 5 -21.56 -19.49 6.92
CA GLU A 5 -20.89 -18.90 5.74
C GLU A 5 -19.43 -18.69 6.12
N VAL A 6 -18.54 -19.28 5.32
CA VAL A 6 -17.11 -19.09 5.49
C VAL A 6 -16.81 -17.58 5.33
N PRO A 7 -16.19 -16.95 6.34
CA PRO A 7 -15.96 -15.51 6.30
C PRO A 7 -15.05 -15.13 5.09
N ALA A 8 -15.32 -13.97 4.52
CA ALA A 8 -14.57 -13.48 3.38
C ALA A 8 -13.15 -13.05 3.77
N VAL A 9 -12.20 -13.23 2.87
CA VAL A 9 -10.89 -12.59 2.94
C VAL A 9 -11.05 -11.14 2.47
N VAL A 10 -10.55 -10.19 3.25
CA VAL A 10 -10.54 -8.77 2.93
C VAL A 10 -9.11 -8.33 2.68
N ILE A 11 -8.84 -7.71 1.52
CA ILE A 11 -7.51 -7.21 1.14
C ILE A 11 -7.62 -5.72 0.81
N ASP A 12 -6.85 -4.91 1.52
CA ASP A 12 -6.69 -3.48 1.24
C ASP A 12 -5.36 -3.24 0.52
N ILE A 13 -5.43 -2.70 -0.71
CA ILE A 13 -4.26 -2.42 -1.54
C ILE A 13 -3.86 -0.95 -1.45
N GLY A 14 -2.79 -0.69 -0.67
CA GLY A 14 -2.21 0.64 -0.52
C GLY A 14 -0.83 0.78 -1.15
N SER A 15 -0.43 2.01 -1.50
CA SER A 15 0.85 2.27 -2.17
C SER A 15 2.08 1.98 -1.28
N ALA A 16 1.96 2.16 0.04
CA ALA A 16 3.03 1.82 0.99
C ALA A 16 2.89 0.41 1.55
N THR A 17 1.68 0.03 1.94
CA THR A 17 1.38 -1.27 2.58
C THR A 17 0.10 -1.85 2.02
N CYS A 18 0.10 -3.17 1.84
CA CYS A 18 -1.12 -3.95 1.66
C CYS A 18 -1.47 -4.63 2.98
N LYS A 19 -2.76 -4.66 3.30
CA LYS A 19 -3.28 -5.28 4.51
C LYS A 19 -4.27 -6.36 4.15
N ALA A 20 -4.27 -7.45 4.90
CA ALA A 20 -5.24 -8.52 4.70
C ALA A 20 -5.73 -9.09 6.03
N GLY A 21 -6.95 -9.57 6.04
CA GLY A 21 -7.57 -10.18 7.22
C GLY A 21 -8.83 -10.95 6.84
N ILE A 22 -9.41 -11.58 7.85
CA ILE A 22 -10.66 -12.32 7.74
C ILE A 22 -11.81 -11.40 8.12
N GLY A 23 -12.88 -11.40 7.33
CA GLY A 23 -14.06 -10.58 7.60
C GLY A 23 -14.67 -10.89 8.97
N GLY A 24 -14.95 -9.86 9.76
CA GLY A 24 -15.43 -9.96 11.13
C GLY A 24 -14.35 -9.81 12.20
N GLU A 25 -13.06 -9.84 11.86
CA GLU A 25 -11.98 -9.52 12.79
C GLU A 25 -11.81 -8.00 12.95
N GLU A 26 -11.38 -7.56 14.12
CA GLU A 26 -11.24 -6.13 14.45
C GLU A 26 -10.03 -5.49 13.79
N VAL A 27 -8.98 -6.28 13.52
CA VAL A 27 -7.71 -5.80 12.96
C VAL A 27 -7.24 -6.70 11.82
N PRO A 28 -6.50 -6.17 10.84
CA PRO A 28 -5.92 -7.01 9.80
C PRO A 28 -4.86 -7.96 10.38
N THR A 29 -4.92 -9.22 9.97
CA THR A 29 -3.96 -10.26 10.37
C THR A 29 -2.60 -10.05 9.72
N ALA A 30 -2.58 -9.56 8.47
CA ALA A 30 -1.37 -9.33 7.68
C ALA A 30 -1.21 -7.86 7.30
N VAL A 31 0.01 -7.35 7.43
CA VAL A 31 0.40 -6.02 6.93
C VAL A 31 1.76 -6.15 6.25
N LEU A 32 1.77 -6.12 4.93
CA LEU A 32 2.97 -6.28 4.12
C LEU A 32 3.33 -4.98 3.39
N LEU A 33 4.62 -4.70 3.24
CA LEU A 33 5.08 -3.57 2.43
C LEU A 33 4.77 -3.82 0.94
N SER A 34 4.20 -2.85 0.26
CA SER A 34 3.90 -2.88 -1.19
C SER A 34 5.16 -2.64 -2.04
N ILE A 35 6.26 -3.34 -1.70
CA ILE A 35 7.56 -3.18 -2.34
C ILE A 35 8.03 -4.52 -2.88
N ALA A 36 8.55 -4.50 -4.11
CA ALA A 36 9.25 -5.61 -4.74
C ALA A 36 10.75 -5.33 -4.81
N GLY A 37 11.55 -6.31 -4.45
CA GLY A 37 13.01 -6.28 -4.55
C GLY A 37 13.51 -7.24 -5.62
N ARG A 38 14.25 -6.73 -6.59
CA ARG A 38 14.96 -7.56 -7.58
C ARG A 38 16.47 -7.47 -7.34
N PRO A 39 17.20 -8.60 -7.27
CA PRO A 39 18.66 -8.58 -7.10
C PRO A 39 19.34 -7.78 -8.21
N LYS A 40 20.31 -6.95 -7.87
CA LYS A 40 21.14 -6.25 -8.86
C LYS A 40 22.08 -7.26 -9.55
N ALA A 41 22.26 -7.14 -10.86
CA ALA A 41 23.04 -8.08 -11.69
C ALA A 41 24.50 -8.30 -11.23
N THR A 42 25.08 -7.35 -10.50
CA THR A 42 26.46 -7.39 -9.98
C THR A 42 26.63 -8.17 -8.70
N SER A 43 25.57 -8.57 -8.03
CA SER A 43 25.62 -9.18 -6.68
C SER A 43 25.38 -10.69 -6.65
N CYS A 44 25.04 -11.32 -7.77
CA CYS A 44 24.68 -12.75 -7.80
C CYS A 44 25.77 -13.61 -8.44
N SER A 45 26.63 -14.19 -7.59
CA SER A 45 27.42 -15.39 -7.91
C SER A 45 26.79 -16.69 -7.37
N ILE A 46 25.55 -16.67 -6.94
CA ILE A 46 24.89 -17.80 -6.29
C ILE A 46 23.62 -18.16 -7.07
N GLY A 47 23.73 -19.23 -7.89
CA GLY A 47 22.59 -19.96 -8.43
C GLY A 47 21.70 -19.24 -9.44
N ASP A 48 20.77 -19.98 -9.99
CA ASP A 48 19.81 -19.62 -11.04
C ASP A 48 18.70 -18.61 -10.59
N ASP A 49 18.85 -17.98 -9.43
CA ASP A 49 17.89 -17.09 -8.78
C ASP A 49 17.83 -15.66 -9.33
N ARG A 50 18.42 -15.38 -10.50
CA ARG A 50 18.40 -14.04 -11.12
C ARG A 50 17.01 -13.53 -11.47
N LYS A 51 15.99 -14.40 -11.43
CA LYS A 51 14.60 -14.07 -11.75
C LYS A 51 13.69 -13.96 -10.53
N SER A 52 14.20 -14.21 -9.31
CA SER A 52 13.36 -14.18 -8.13
C SER A 52 13.02 -12.74 -7.74
N ILE A 53 11.73 -12.50 -7.56
CA ILE A 53 11.20 -11.26 -6.98
C ILE A 53 10.97 -11.54 -5.50
N PHE A 54 11.53 -10.71 -4.65
CA PHE A 54 11.31 -10.70 -3.21
C PHE A 54 10.24 -9.67 -2.88
N ILE A 55 9.32 -9.98 -1.98
CA ILE A 55 8.15 -9.17 -1.68
C ILE A 55 8.16 -8.76 -0.21
N GLY A 56 7.79 -7.51 0.04
CA GLY A 56 7.51 -7.03 1.40
C GLY A 56 8.65 -7.29 2.37
N ASP A 57 8.38 -8.06 3.41
CA ASP A 57 9.30 -8.35 4.50
C ASP A 57 10.37 -9.40 4.17
N ASP A 58 10.24 -10.14 3.09
CA ASP A 58 11.30 -11.03 2.58
C ASP A 58 12.51 -10.24 2.07
N ILE A 59 12.33 -8.95 1.80
CA ILE A 59 13.43 -8.07 1.42
C ILE A 59 14.24 -7.74 2.68
N PRO A 60 15.54 -8.09 2.71
CA PRO A 60 16.39 -7.85 3.87
C PRO A 60 16.33 -6.40 4.35
N LYS A 61 16.04 -6.16 5.63
CA LYS A 61 15.96 -4.81 6.25
C LYS A 61 17.33 -4.23 6.62
N ASN A 62 18.40 -5.02 6.51
CA ASN A 62 19.77 -4.66 6.88
C ASN A 62 20.62 -4.21 5.67
N ARG A 63 21.95 -4.22 5.83
CA ARG A 63 22.93 -3.87 4.78
C ARG A 63 22.75 -4.60 3.45
N TYR A 64 22.12 -5.78 3.43
CA TYR A 64 21.88 -6.56 2.21
C TYR A 64 20.79 -5.93 1.34
N ARG A 65 19.95 -5.07 1.89
CA ARG A 65 18.94 -4.32 1.13
C ARG A 65 19.55 -3.52 -0.03
N ALA A 66 20.78 -3.04 0.12
CA ALA A 66 21.50 -2.33 -0.93
C ALA A 66 21.80 -3.19 -2.18
N LEU A 67 21.76 -4.53 -2.06
CA LEU A 67 21.94 -5.46 -3.18
C LEU A 67 20.70 -5.59 -4.06
N PHE A 68 19.55 -5.06 -3.62
CA PHE A 68 18.30 -5.10 -4.34
C PHE A 68 17.97 -3.77 -5.00
N GLN A 69 17.36 -3.83 -6.17
CA GLN A 69 16.63 -2.73 -6.75
C GLN A 69 15.21 -2.80 -6.23
N LEU A 70 14.83 -1.83 -5.39
CA LEU A 70 13.49 -1.73 -4.83
C LEU A 70 12.58 -0.93 -5.76
N ARG A 71 11.35 -1.43 -5.94
CA ARG A 71 10.28 -0.73 -6.66
C ARG A 71 8.97 -0.91 -5.89
N HIS A 72 8.15 0.13 -5.89
CA HIS A 72 6.78 0.01 -5.41
C HIS A 72 5.96 -0.82 -6.40
N ILE A 73 5.14 -1.73 -5.87
CA ILE A 73 4.21 -2.56 -6.65
C ILE A 73 3.02 -1.71 -7.07
N ILE A 74 2.66 -0.75 -6.21
CA ILE A 74 1.54 0.17 -6.40
C ILE A 74 2.09 1.59 -6.37
N GLU A 75 1.86 2.34 -7.42
CA GLU A 75 2.22 3.75 -7.50
C GLU A 75 0.98 4.60 -7.71
N ARG A 76 0.79 5.60 -6.84
CA ARG A 76 -0.37 6.49 -6.89
C ARG A 76 -1.71 5.76 -6.94
N GLY A 77 -1.83 4.69 -6.15
CA GLY A 77 -3.03 3.86 -6.08
C GLY A 77 -3.27 2.93 -7.28
N MET A 78 -2.34 2.86 -8.24
CA MET A 78 -2.42 1.97 -9.40
C MET A 78 -1.37 0.87 -9.33
N ILE A 79 -1.74 -0.35 -9.70
CA ILE A 79 -0.81 -1.50 -9.76
C ILE A 79 0.08 -1.32 -10.98
N THR A 80 1.40 -1.22 -10.77
CA THR A 80 2.39 -1.03 -11.84
C THR A 80 3.19 -2.31 -12.15
N ASP A 81 3.24 -3.26 -11.23
CA ASP A 81 3.93 -4.54 -11.38
C ASP A 81 3.00 -5.69 -11.00
N TRP A 82 2.31 -6.24 -12.00
CA TRP A 82 1.32 -7.31 -11.82
C TRP A 82 1.94 -8.64 -11.38
N GLU A 83 3.18 -8.94 -11.82
CA GLU A 83 3.89 -10.15 -11.38
C GLU A 83 4.21 -10.08 -9.88
N ALA A 84 4.66 -8.93 -9.42
CA ALA A 84 4.93 -8.69 -8.02
C ALA A 84 3.64 -8.65 -7.20
N MET A 85 2.54 -8.12 -7.75
CA MET A 85 1.24 -8.08 -7.08
C MET A 85 0.65 -9.47 -6.88
N GLU A 86 0.72 -10.34 -7.89
CA GLU A 86 0.31 -11.74 -7.76
C GLU A 86 1.08 -12.46 -6.65
N LYS A 87 2.41 -12.24 -6.59
CA LYS A 87 3.24 -12.81 -5.51
C LYS A 87 2.85 -12.27 -4.15
N LEU A 88 2.55 -10.96 -4.03
CA LEU A 88 2.11 -10.34 -2.79
C LEU A 88 0.78 -10.94 -2.30
N TRP A 89 -0.20 -11.12 -3.19
CA TRP A 89 -1.44 -11.80 -2.84
C TRP A 89 -1.23 -13.26 -2.45
N ARG A 90 -0.33 -13.96 -3.15
CA ARG A 90 0.04 -15.35 -2.80
C ARG A 90 0.64 -15.42 -1.40
N GLU A 91 1.54 -14.50 -1.07
CA GLU A 91 2.13 -14.38 0.28
C GLU A 91 1.04 -14.15 1.33
N MET A 92 0.12 -13.22 1.08
CA MET A 92 -1.01 -12.94 1.98
C MET A 92 -1.89 -14.16 2.23
N TYR A 93 -2.28 -14.87 1.19
CA TYR A 93 -3.17 -16.03 1.32
C TYR A 93 -2.50 -17.20 2.02
N PHE A 94 -1.30 -17.61 1.56
CA PHE A 94 -0.72 -18.89 1.96
C PHE A 94 0.19 -18.80 3.19
N ASN A 95 0.93 -17.71 3.34
CA ASN A 95 1.89 -17.58 4.43
C ASN A 95 1.35 -16.79 5.61
N GLU A 96 0.66 -15.68 5.36
CA GLU A 96 0.14 -14.81 6.41
C GLU A 96 -1.22 -15.27 6.94
N LEU A 97 -2.23 -15.34 6.08
CA LEU A 97 -3.58 -15.75 6.47
C LEU A 97 -3.71 -17.28 6.63
N ARG A 98 -2.89 -18.04 5.90
CA ARG A 98 -2.87 -19.51 5.88
C ARG A 98 -4.22 -20.12 5.51
N VAL A 99 -4.87 -19.52 4.52
CA VAL A 99 -6.16 -19.98 3.99
C VAL A 99 -6.06 -20.31 2.51
N LEU A 100 -6.94 -21.20 2.05
CA LEU A 100 -7.04 -21.55 0.64
C LEU A 100 -7.97 -20.55 -0.06
N PRO A 101 -7.52 -19.82 -1.08
CA PRO A 101 -8.35 -18.81 -1.76
C PRO A 101 -9.68 -19.35 -2.28
N GLN A 102 -9.69 -20.58 -2.76
CA GLN A 102 -10.88 -21.24 -3.31
C GLN A 102 -11.97 -21.56 -2.27
N GLU A 103 -11.66 -21.45 -0.99
CA GLU A 103 -12.62 -21.70 0.10
C GLU A 103 -13.24 -20.40 0.64
N HIS A 104 -12.73 -19.25 0.25
CA HIS A 104 -13.12 -17.95 0.79
C HIS A 104 -13.54 -16.97 -0.31
N ASN A 105 -14.65 -16.26 -0.07
CA ASN A 105 -14.96 -15.08 -0.86
C ASN A 105 -13.89 -14.01 -0.64
N CYS A 106 -13.66 -13.14 -1.64
CA CYS A 106 -12.68 -12.07 -1.53
C CYS A 106 -13.31 -10.69 -1.73
N LEU A 107 -13.04 -9.79 -0.80
CA LEU A 107 -13.29 -8.37 -0.95
C LEU A 107 -11.94 -7.65 -1.11
N LEU A 108 -11.76 -6.95 -2.21
CA LEU A 108 -10.56 -6.16 -2.49
C LEU A 108 -10.90 -4.68 -2.47
N SER A 109 -10.10 -3.87 -1.79
CA SER A 109 -10.23 -2.42 -1.89
C SER A 109 -9.58 -1.91 -3.17
N GLU A 110 -10.12 -0.83 -3.74
CA GLU A 110 -9.47 -0.09 -4.82
C GLU A 110 -9.42 1.41 -4.53
N ALA A 111 -8.40 2.07 -5.05
CA ALA A 111 -8.35 3.53 -5.02
C ALA A 111 -9.48 4.11 -5.88
N PRO A 112 -10.04 5.26 -5.49
CA PRO A 112 -11.01 5.96 -6.32
C PRO A 112 -10.44 6.26 -7.71
N LEU A 113 -11.30 6.16 -8.74
CA LEU A 113 -10.95 6.39 -10.15
C LEU A 113 -9.92 5.40 -10.73
N THR A 114 -9.81 4.20 -10.17
CA THR A 114 -9.01 3.12 -10.77
C THR A 114 -9.48 2.85 -12.21
N PRO A 115 -8.56 2.78 -13.19
CA PRO A 115 -8.89 2.49 -14.58
C PRO A 115 -9.62 1.16 -14.72
N LYS A 116 -10.57 1.10 -15.67
CA LYS A 116 -11.34 -0.13 -15.93
C LYS A 116 -10.44 -1.31 -16.28
N ALA A 117 -9.37 -1.08 -17.06
CA ALA A 117 -8.41 -2.11 -17.45
C ALA A 117 -7.69 -2.73 -16.23
N ASP A 118 -7.35 -1.94 -15.22
CA ASP A 118 -6.72 -2.45 -14.00
C ASP A 118 -7.71 -3.31 -13.19
N ARG A 119 -8.98 -2.88 -13.13
CA ARG A 119 -10.04 -3.67 -12.47
C ARG A 119 -10.29 -4.98 -13.20
N GLU A 120 -10.35 -4.98 -14.53
CA GLU A 120 -10.47 -6.18 -15.34
C GLU A 120 -9.29 -7.15 -15.09
N LYS A 121 -8.08 -6.62 -14.98
CA LYS A 121 -6.88 -7.42 -14.66
C LYS A 121 -6.90 -7.97 -13.24
N MET A 122 -7.39 -7.22 -12.26
CA MET A 122 -7.59 -7.73 -10.90
C MET A 122 -8.56 -8.92 -10.90
N ILE A 123 -9.68 -8.77 -11.60
CA ILE A 123 -10.70 -9.83 -11.72
C ILE A 123 -10.09 -11.09 -12.36
N GLU A 124 -9.36 -10.93 -13.47
CA GLU A 124 -8.68 -12.04 -14.15
C GLU A 124 -7.73 -12.79 -13.20
N VAL A 125 -6.85 -12.08 -12.51
CA VAL A 125 -5.88 -12.72 -11.60
C VAL A 125 -6.59 -13.41 -10.42
N ILE A 126 -7.58 -12.80 -9.82
CA ILE A 126 -8.28 -13.36 -8.64
C ILE A 126 -9.06 -14.62 -9.02
N PHE A 127 -9.71 -14.65 -10.19
CA PHE A 127 -10.45 -15.83 -10.61
C PHE A 127 -9.56 -16.90 -11.27
N ASP A 128 -8.67 -16.51 -12.18
CA ASP A 128 -7.92 -17.49 -12.98
C ASP A 128 -6.71 -18.07 -12.23
N VAL A 129 -6.06 -17.29 -11.37
CA VAL A 129 -4.87 -17.73 -10.64
C VAL A 129 -5.21 -18.26 -9.25
N PHE A 130 -6.10 -17.56 -8.53
CA PHE A 130 -6.44 -17.92 -7.14
C PHE A 130 -7.71 -18.77 -7.02
N ASN A 131 -8.52 -18.86 -8.08
CA ASN A 131 -9.78 -19.64 -8.11
C ASN A 131 -10.75 -19.25 -6.98
N VAL A 132 -10.82 -17.98 -6.63
CA VAL A 132 -11.72 -17.46 -5.60
C VAL A 132 -13.18 -17.65 -6.04
N PRO A 133 -14.10 -18.15 -5.18
CA PRO A 133 -15.46 -18.45 -5.58
C PRO A 133 -16.30 -17.19 -5.90
N ASN A 134 -16.13 -16.13 -5.12
CA ASN A 134 -16.81 -14.84 -5.33
C ASN A 134 -15.86 -13.69 -5.01
N PHE A 135 -15.91 -12.64 -5.82
CA PHE A 135 -15.04 -11.49 -5.74
C PHE A 135 -15.83 -10.18 -5.80
N TYR A 136 -15.48 -9.24 -4.93
CA TYR A 136 -16.05 -7.92 -4.93
C TYR A 136 -14.96 -6.86 -4.78
N VAL A 137 -15.04 -5.79 -5.57
CA VAL A 137 -14.12 -4.64 -5.50
C VAL A 137 -14.86 -3.47 -4.89
N ALA A 138 -14.31 -2.92 -3.82
CA ALA A 138 -14.90 -1.80 -3.07
C ALA A 138 -14.01 -0.56 -3.10
N ASN A 139 -14.63 0.61 -3.25
CA ASN A 139 -13.93 1.89 -3.15
C ASN A 139 -13.47 2.16 -1.72
N GLN A 140 -12.19 2.49 -1.52
CA GLN A 140 -11.57 2.75 -0.21
C GLN A 140 -12.30 3.84 0.59
N GLY A 141 -12.75 4.92 -0.07
CA GLY A 141 -13.50 6.00 0.59
C GLY A 141 -14.87 5.54 1.12
N VAL A 142 -15.53 4.62 0.42
CA VAL A 142 -16.81 4.03 0.89
C VAL A 142 -16.56 3.14 2.10
N LEU A 143 -15.52 2.29 2.05
CA LEU A 143 -15.15 1.42 3.17
C LEU A 143 -14.78 2.21 4.42
N SER A 144 -14.09 3.34 4.26
CA SER A 144 -13.74 4.24 5.37
C SER A 144 -14.97 4.82 6.07
N LEU A 145 -16.02 5.17 5.31
CA LEU A 145 -17.30 5.61 5.89
C LEU A 145 -18.03 4.47 6.59
N TYR A 146 -18.06 3.29 6.01
CA TYR A 146 -18.66 2.11 6.65
C TYR A 146 -17.97 1.78 7.98
N ALA A 147 -16.64 1.85 8.02
CA ALA A 147 -15.86 1.67 9.26
C ALA A 147 -16.23 2.68 10.36
N SER A 148 -16.67 3.89 9.97
CA SER A 148 -17.17 4.91 10.90
C SER A 148 -18.67 4.78 11.23
N GLY A 149 -19.35 3.74 10.75
CA GLY A 149 -20.79 3.51 10.93
C GLY A 149 -21.68 4.46 10.12
N ARG A 150 -21.16 5.06 9.03
CA ARG A 150 -21.87 6.04 8.20
C ARG A 150 -22.06 5.53 6.79
N LEU A 151 -23.20 5.87 6.18
CA LEU A 151 -23.51 5.58 4.78
C LEU A 151 -23.42 6.84 3.89
N THR A 152 -23.43 8.01 4.50
CA THR A 152 -23.39 9.29 3.78
C THR A 152 -22.40 10.23 4.43
N GLY A 153 -21.56 10.87 3.61
CA GLY A 153 -20.53 11.79 4.06
C GLY A 153 -19.45 12.02 3.00
N ILE A 154 -18.35 12.62 3.42
CA ILE A 154 -17.15 12.80 2.60
C ILE A 154 -16.00 12.10 3.31
N ALA A 155 -15.37 11.15 2.62
CA ALA A 155 -14.11 10.56 3.07
C ALA A 155 -12.94 11.36 2.48
N LEU A 156 -12.05 11.86 3.33
CA LEU A 156 -10.76 12.41 2.92
C LEU A 156 -9.70 11.36 3.27
N ASP A 157 -9.14 10.74 2.25
CA ASP A 157 -8.09 9.72 2.38
C ASP A 157 -6.75 10.30 1.90
N ILE A 158 -5.76 10.31 2.79
CA ILE A 158 -4.42 10.82 2.53
C ILE A 158 -3.44 9.68 2.81
N GLY A 159 -3.03 8.99 1.75
CA GLY A 159 -2.12 7.85 1.83
C GLY A 159 -0.65 8.20 1.59
N ASP A 160 0.10 7.19 1.19
CA ASP A 160 1.50 7.36 0.75
C ASP A 160 1.59 7.81 -0.71
N GLY A 161 0.75 7.25 -1.60
CA GLY A 161 0.84 7.48 -3.03
C GLY A 161 -0.12 8.53 -3.58
N VAL A 162 -1.21 8.85 -2.89
CA VAL A 162 -2.29 9.69 -3.41
C VAL A 162 -3.19 10.21 -2.29
N CYS A 163 -3.81 11.35 -2.52
CA CYS A 163 -4.85 11.93 -1.67
C CYS A 163 -6.15 12.01 -2.47
N HIS A 164 -7.26 11.57 -1.86
CA HIS A 164 -8.59 11.62 -2.45
C HIS A 164 -9.60 12.25 -1.50
N SER A 165 -10.54 13.01 -2.06
CA SER A 165 -11.78 13.38 -1.40
C SER A 165 -12.93 12.69 -2.11
N VAL A 166 -13.62 11.79 -1.40
CA VAL A 166 -14.65 10.92 -1.94
C VAL A 166 -16.00 11.24 -1.29
N PRO A 167 -16.87 11.98 -1.95
CA PRO A 167 -18.26 12.14 -1.52
C PRO A 167 -19.03 10.83 -1.72
N VAL A 168 -19.76 10.42 -0.69
CA VAL A 168 -20.58 9.20 -0.66
C VAL A 168 -21.99 9.54 -0.22
N TYR A 169 -22.97 9.01 -0.91
CA TYR A 169 -24.38 9.15 -0.57
C TYR A 169 -25.04 7.77 -0.53
N GLU A 170 -25.65 7.43 0.61
CA GLU A 170 -26.29 6.13 0.85
C GLU A 170 -25.42 4.91 0.45
N GLY A 171 -24.11 4.98 0.72
CA GLY A 171 -23.16 3.92 0.41
C GLY A 171 -22.60 3.92 -1.02
N TYR A 172 -23.01 4.86 -1.86
CA TYR A 172 -22.53 4.99 -3.23
C TYR A 172 -21.60 6.19 -3.40
N SER A 173 -20.41 5.97 -3.93
CA SER A 173 -19.49 7.05 -4.27
C SER A 173 -20.02 7.87 -5.45
N LEU A 174 -19.98 9.18 -5.33
CA LEU A 174 -20.35 10.11 -6.40
C LEU A 174 -19.11 10.37 -7.28
N ASN A 175 -18.83 9.46 -8.21
CA ASN A 175 -17.58 9.43 -8.98
C ASN A 175 -17.24 10.76 -9.69
N HIS A 176 -18.24 11.50 -10.17
CA HIS A 176 -18.04 12.77 -10.86
C HIS A 176 -17.63 13.93 -9.94
N THR A 177 -17.71 13.74 -8.63
CA THR A 177 -17.32 14.74 -7.61
C THR A 177 -16.06 14.35 -6.84
N ILE A 178 -15.47 13.21 -7.15
CA ILE A 178 -14.22 12.77 -6.53
C ILE A 178 -13.10 13.74 -6.94
N LEU A 179 -12.40 14.26 -5.93
CA LEU A 179 -11.18 15.04 -6.15
C LEU A 179 -9.97 14.17 -5.82
N ARG A 180 -8.98 14.24 -6.70
CA ARG A 180 -7.71 13.53 -6.54
C ARG A 180 -6.56 14.50 -6.64
N ILE A 181 -5.58 14.36 -5.73
CA ILE A 181 -4.33 15.13 -5.73
C ILE A 181 -3.19 14.12 -5.59
N ASP A 182 -2.22 14.20 -6.50
CA ASP A 182 -1.01 13.37 -6.45
C ASP A 182 0.06 14.03 -5.55
N LEU A 183 -0.36 14.46 -4.35
CA LEU A 183 0.49 14.98 -3.28
C LEU A 183 0.16 14.20 -2.01
N ALA A 184 1.10 13.36 -1.57
CA ALA A 184 0.89 12.41 -0.50
C ALA A 184 2.20 12.12 0.25
N GLY A 185 2.26 11.05 1.04
CA GLY A 185 3.41 10.71 1.87
C GLY A 185 4.73 10.56 1.10
N LYS A 186 4.68 10.05 -0.13
CA LYS A 186 5.85 9.88 -1.01
C LYS A 186 6.47 11.22 -1.39
N GLU A 187 5.68 12.19 -1.79
CA GLU A 187 6.13 13.53 -2.16
C GLU A 187 6.72 14.27 -0.97
N ILE A 188 6.16 14.06 0.24
CA ILE A 188 6.73 14.60 1.48
C ILE A 188 8.10 13.98 1.78
N THR A 189 8.25 12.66 1.57
CA THR A 189 9.55 11.99 1.67
C THR A 189 10.56 12.56 0.68
N ASP A 190 10.15 12.79 -0.58
CA ASP A 190 11.00 13.37 -1.61
C ASP A 190 11.42 14.81 -1.29
N CYS A 191 10.54 15.58 -0.66
CA CYS A 191 10.85 16.90 -0.14
C CYS A 191 11.92 16.82 0.97
N LEU A 192 11.77 15.89 1.93
CA LEU A 192 12.75 15.67 2.98
C LEU A 192 14.13 15.27 2.41
N VAL A 193 14.16 14.37 1.40
CA VAL A 193 15.41 14.00 0.70
C VAL A 193 16.11 15.22 0.11
N LYS A 194 15.35 16.15 -0.50
CA LYS A 194 15.91 17.40 -1.04
C LYS A 194 16.50 18.30 0.05
N LEU A 195 15.76 18.49 1.15
CA LEU A 195 16.22 19.28 2.29
C LEU A 195 17.49 18.70 2.92
N MET A 196 17.54 17.37 3.08
CA MET A 196 18.73 16.68 3.60
C MET A 196 19.94 16.82 2.67
N LYS A 197 19.72 16.84 1.37
CA LYS A 197 20.79 17.05 0.39
C LYS A 197 21.39 18.46 0.52
N GLU A 198 20.58 19.47 0.80
CA GLU A 198 21.04 20.85 1.03
C GLU A 198 21.93 20.96 2.28
N THR A 199 21.71 20.08 3.28
CA THR A 199 22.56 19.99 4.48
C THR A 199 23.79 19.09 4.31
N GLY A 200 24.05 18.60 3.08
CA GLY A 200 25.23 17.78 2.78
C GLY A 200 25.01 16.25 2.86
N ASN A 201 23.82 15.80 3.22
CA ASN A 201 23.49 14.38 3.30
C ASN A 201 22.79 13.93 2.01
N SER A 202 23.41 13.05 1.24
CA SER A 202 22.86 12.56 -0.03
C SER A 202 22.29 11.16 0.09
N PHE A 203 21.00 11.02 -0.23
CA PHE A 203 20.27 9.75 -0.30
C PHE A 203 19.79 9.56 -1.73
N SER A 204 20.52 8.76 -2.51
CA SER A 204 20.34 8.64 -3.98
C SER A 204 19.70 7.33 -4.41
N THR A 205 19.87 6.27 -3.62
CA THR A 205 19.35 4.93 -3.94
C THR A 205 17.95 4.71 -3.41
N SER A 206 17.20 3.78 -4.02
CA SER A 206 15.86 3.40 -3.54
C SER A 206 15.87 2.88 -2.09
N ALA A 207 16.94 2.17 -1.71
CA ALA A 207 17.11 1.68 -0.34
C ALA A 207 17.34 2.82 0.67
N GLU A 208 18.11 3.83 0.28
CA GLU A 208 18.36 5.01 1.12
C GLU A 208 17.10 5.88 1.25
N ARG A 209 16.27 6.00 0.20
CA ARG A 209 14.99 6.70 0.28
C ARG A 209 14.03 6.06 1.28
N GLU A 210 14.04 4.73 1.41
CA GLU A 210 13.27 4.04 2.44
C GLU A 210 13.74 4.38 3.86
N ILE A 211 15.04 4.63 4.06
CA ILE A 211 15.56 5.13 5.34
C ILE A 211 15.00 6.52 5.64
N VAL A 212 14.98 7.42 4.64
CA VAL A 212 14.43 8.77 4.80
C VAL A 212 12.92 8.71 5.07
N ARG A 213 12.20 7.77 4.44
CA ARG A 213 10.78 7.52 4.76
C ARG A 213 10.58 7.14 6.22
N ASP A 214 11.37 6.19 6.72
CA ASP A 214 11.31 5.77 8.12
C ASP A 214 11.66 6.91 9.08
N MET A 215 12.67 7.72 8.74
CA MET A 215 12.99 8.94 9.48
C MET A 215 11.81 9.91 9.51
N LYS A 216 11.19 10.19 8.35
CA LYS A 216 9.99 11.06 8.28
C LYS A 216 8.89 10.56 9.21
N GLU A 217 8.57 9.28 9.16
CA GLU A 217 7.48 8.69 9.93
C GLU A 217 7.73 8.71 11.44
N LYS A 218 9.00 8.61 11.85
CA LYS A 218 9.39 8.59 13.28
C LYS A 218 9.65 9.96 13.87
N THR A 219 10.11 10.92 13.08
CA THR A 219 10.63 12.19 13.61
C THR A 219 9.89 13.43 13.14
N CYS A 220 9.17 13.35 11.98
CA CYS A 220 8.43 14.51 11.50
C CYS A 220 7.04 14.59 12.13
N PHE A 221 6.57 15.80 12.35
CA PHE A 221 5.24 16.09 12.88
C PHE A 221 4.66 17.33 12.21
N VAL A 222 3.35 17.50 12.33
CA VAL A 222 2.67 18.71 11.87
C VAL A 222 2.64 19.71 13.02
N ALA A 223 3.32 20.84 12.85
CA ALA A 223 3.34 21.91 13.83
C ALA A 223 1.99 22.62 13.91
N LEU A 224 1.48 22.88 15.12
CA LEU A 224 0.28 23.72 15.32
C LEU A 224 0.58 25.19 15.02
N ASP A 225 1.78 25.66 15.42
CA ASP A 225 2.34 26.95 15.05
C ASP A 225 3.72 26.73 14.45
N PHE A 226 3.86 26.96 13.15
CA PHE A 226 5.09 26.70 12.42
C PHE A 226 6.24 27.65 12.84
N ASP A 227 5.91 28.94 13.06
CA ASP A 227 6.92 29.95 13.39
C ASP A 227 7.49 29.72 14.80
N GLN A 228 6.64 29.30 15.73
CA GLN A 228 7.09 28.92 17.07
C GLN A 228 7.95 27.65 17.02
N ALA A 229 7.51 26.59 16.36
CA ALA A 229 8.25 25.34 16.24
C ALA A 229 9.62 25.54 15.58
N LYS A 230 9.71 26.42 14.58
CA LYS A 230 10.96 26.79 13.93
C LYS A 230 11.94 27.49 14.89
N LYS A 231 11.46 28.44 15.68
CA LYS A 231 12.29 29.14 16.69
C LYS A 231 12.80 28.19 17.77
N GLU A 232 11.98 27.26 18.22
CA GLU A 232 12.35 26.22 19.19
C GLU A 232 13.43 25.28 18.62
N ALA A 233 13.31 24.87 17.36
CA ALA A 233 14.31 24.05 16.68
C ALA A 233 15.66 24.79 16.53
N GLU A 234 15.65 26.08 16.20
CA GLU A 234 16.85 26.91 16.08
C GLU A 234 17.58 27.08 17.43
N GLN A 235 16.85 27.03 18.56
CA GLN A 235 17.41 27.15 19.89
C GLN A 235 17.98 25.83 20.44
N SER A 236 17.56 24.69 19.89
CA SER A 236 17.97 23.36 20.33
C SER A 236 19.08 22.73 19.47
N SER A 237 19.62 23.47 18.52
CA SER A 237 20.72 23.05 17.61
C SER A 237 22.11 23.48 18.15
#